data_d882d088e4029d502e673d9254e59e97
#
_entry.id   d882d088e4029d502e673d9254e59e97
#
_cell.length_a   1.000
_cell.length_b   1.000
_cell.length_c   1.000
_cell.angle_alpha   90.00
_cell.angle_beta   90.00
_cell.angle_gamma   90.00
#
_symmetry.space_group_name_H-M   'P 1'
#
loop_
_entity.id
_entity.type
_entity.pdbx_description
1 polymer ?
#
loop_
_entity_poly.entity_id
_entity_poly.type
_entity_poly.pdbx_seq_one_letter_code
_entity_poly.pdbx_strand_id
1 'polypeptide(L)'
;MTHRDRQIICGLFLSKFNQAGLAYLGFKSFVEAFNALGYGLQARPASIKNYRDELDPYFPNERRGWHKRPLREHCRQVLDVHRDARLDELGELVKGFLLPVAEAESPPEVRRVLRAHELGASSSFAKRLITGKAAEQYFVANCKNMPEFSDLNVTDTTGWGCGFDFKLVAPQSASFLAVEVKGMRTKSGEFQMTELEHDMADALSERYYLVLVRNFVEQPFHTVIRDPSHCGIKFTKLARKEVRFTWSANVGA
;
A
#
# COMPACT_ATOMS: atom_id res chain seq x y z
N MET A 1 0.17 -19.85 -3.97
CA MET A 1 -0.44 -19.00 -2.91
C MET A 1 -1.56 -18.19 -3.53
N THR A 2 -2.80 -18.35 -3.04
CA THR A 2 -3.98 -17.65 -3.56
C THR A 2 -4.12 -16.25 -2.94
N HIS A 3 -4.98 -15.41 -3.53
CA HIS A 3 -5.34 -14.10 -2.95
C HIS A 3 -5.95 -14.25 -1.53
N ARG A 4 -6.74 -15.31 -1.29
CA ARG A 4 -7.28 -15.62 0.04
C ARG A 4 -6.18 -15.99 1.03
N ASP A 5 -5.19 -16.78 0.63
CA ASP A 5 -4.07 -17.17 1.51
C ASP A 5 -3.31 -15.94 2.01
N ARG A 6 -3.07 -14.94 1.14
CA ARG A 6 -2.42 -13.68 1.53
C ARG A 6 -3.19 -12.95 2.62
N GLN A 7 -4.53 -12.90 2.53
CA GLN A 7 -5.38 -12.29 3.55
C GLN A 7 -5.32 -13.06 4.87
N ILE A 8 -5.33 -14.40 4.82
CA ILE A 8 -5.25 -15.25 6.02
C ILE A 8 -3.89 -15.07 6.69
N ILE A 9 -2.80 -15.04 5.91
CA ILE A 9 -1.44 -14.82 6.43
C ILE A 9 -1.33 -13.45 7.12
N CYS A 10 -1.92 -12.39 6.56
CA CYS A 10 -1.99 -11.09 7.23
C CYS A 10 -2.75 -11.16 8.56
N GLY A 11 -3.88 -11.86 8.58
CA GLY A 11 -4.65 -12.11 9.81
C GLY A 11 -3.84 -12.91 10.83
N LEU A 12 -3.17 -13.98 10.39
CA LEU A 12 -2.30 -14.81 11.22
C LEU A 12 -1.13 -14.00 11.81
N PHE A 13 -0.47 -13.20 10.99
CA PHE A 13 0.62 -12.31 11.45
C PHE A 13 0.16 -11.38 12.58
N LEU A 14 -0.97 -10.71 12.40
CA LEU A 14 -1.55 -9.80 13.39
C LEU A 14 -2.07 -10.52 14.63
N SER A 15 -2.57 -11.75 14.49
CA SER A 15 -2.99 -12.58 15.62
C SER A 15 -1.80 -13.05 16.45
N LYS A 16 -0.82 -13.67 15.79
CA LYS A 16 0.34 -14.30 16.41
C LYS A 16 1.26 -13.29 17.11
N PHE A 17 1.57 -12.19 16.43
CA PHE A 17 2.58 -11.23 16.92
C PHE A 17 1.99 -9.99 17.59
N ASN A 18 0.68 -9.82 17.56
CA ASN A 18 -0.04 -8.78 18.30
C ASN A 18 0.60 -7.39 18.14
N GLN A 19 0.95 -6.72 19.23
CA GLN A 19 1.57 -5.40 19.23
C GLN A 19 2.95 -5.38 18.55
N ALA A 20 3.73 -6.45 18.71
CA ALA A 20 5.02 -6.59 18.02
C ALA A 20 4.85 -6.64 16.49
N GLY A 21 3.79 -7.31 16.00
CA GLY A 21 3.45 -7.33 14.58
C GLY A 21 3.03 -5.96 14.05
N LEU A 22 2.23 -5.20 14.81
CA LEU A 22 1.89 -3.82 14.47
C LEU A 22 3.14 -2.94 14.37
N ALA A 23 4.01 -3.00 15.38
CA ALA A 23 5.25 -2.23 15.42
C ALA A 23 6.18 -2.59 14.25
N TYR A 24 6.28 -3.87 13.89
CA TYR A 24 7.08 -4.34 12.78
C TYR A 24 6.63 -3.74 11.42
N LEU A 25 5.33 -3.63 11.20
CA LEU A 25 4.75 -2.99 10.03
C LEU A 25 4.64 -1.46 10.16
N GLY A 26 4.97 -0.89 11.31
CA GLY A 26 4.94 0.53 11.60
C GLY A 26 3.55 1.10 11.93
N PHE A 27 2.54 0.26 12.18
CA PHE A 27 1.19 0.69 12.54
C PHE A 27 1.04 0.91 14.05
N LYS A 28 0.13 1.82 14.44
CA LYS A 28 -0.15 2.14 15.84
C LYS A 28 -1.42 1.45 16.36
N SER A 29 -2.28 0.96 15.46
CA SER A 29 -3.52 0.30 15.83
C SER A 29 -3.88 -0.81 14.86
N PHE A 30 -4.68 -1.77 15.31
CA PHE A 30 -5.21 -2.84 14.45
C PHE A 30 -6.14 -2.30 13.36
N VAL A 31 -6.91 -1.25 13.63
CA VAL A 31 -7.80 -0.64 12.62
C VAL A 31 -6.97 -0.07 11.47
N GLU A 32 -5.89 0.65 11.79
CA GLU A 32 -4.96 1.17 10.79
C GLU A 32 -4.34 0.03 9.95
N ALA A 33 -3.89 -1.05 10.60
CA ALA A 33 -3.33 -2.21 9.92
C ALA A 33 -4.37 -2.93 9.02
N PHE A 34 -5.61 -3.11 9.51
CA PHE A 34 -6.67 -3.73 8.70
C PHE A 34 -7.01 -2.89 7.47
N ASN A 35 -7.10 -1.57 7.61
CA ASN A 35 -7.36 -0.67 6.49
C ASN A 35 -6.22 -0.74 5.45
N ALA A 36 -4.98 -0.59 5.90
CA ALA A 36 -3.83 -0.57 5.02
C ALA A 36 -3.60 -1.93 4.32
N LEU A 37 -3.62 -3.05 5.07
CA LEU A 37 -3.45 -4.38 4.50
C LEU A 37 -4.65 -4.81 3.65
N GLY A 38 -5.87 -4.49 4.11
CA GLY A 38 -7.09 -4.83 3.39
C GLY A 38 -7.13 -4.17 2.01
N TYR A 39 -7.06 -2.86 1.96
CA TYR A 39 -7.04 -2.14 0.68
C TYR A 39 -5.82 -2.52 -0.16
N GLY A 40 -4.62 -2.55 0.42
CA GLY A 40 -3.39 -2.91 -0.30
C GLY A 40 -3.45 -4.28 -0.99
N LEU A 41 -4.21 -5.22 -0.43
CA LEU A 41 -4.50 -6.53 -1.01
C LEU A 41 -5.77 -6.57 -1.86
N GLN A 42 -6.38 -5.45 -2.21
CA GLN A 42 -7.69 -5.42 -2.91
C GLN A 42 -8.78 -6.24 -2.18
N ALA A 43 -8.75 -6.18 -0.86
CA ALA A 43 -9.70 -6.89 0.02
C ALA A 43 -10.39 -5.90 0.96
N ARG A 44 -11.51 -6.34 1.54
CA ARG A 44 -12.17 -5.55 2.59
C ARG A 44 -11.35 -5.58 3.87
N PRO A 45 -11.11 -4.46 4.56
CA PRO A 45 -10.44 -4.43 5.87
C PRO A 45 -11.01 -5.42 6.87
N ALA A 46 -12.35 -5.59 6.86
CA ALA A 46 -13.05 -6.58 7.68
C ALA A 46 -12.61 -8.03 7.41
N SER A 47 -12.13 -8.36 6.20
CA SER A 47 -11.62 -9.70 5.91
C SER A 47 -10.36 -9.99 6.70
N ILE A 48 -9.42 -9.05 6.75
CA ILE A 48 -8.18 -9.20 7.52
C ILE A 48 -8.50 -9.32 9.02
N LYS A 49 -9.42 -8.44 9.52
CA LYS A 49 -9.90 -8.52 10.91
C LYS A 49 -10.50 -9.88 11.22
N ASN A 50 -11.39 -10.38 10.35
CA ASN A 50 -12.07 -11.65 10.56
C ASN A 50 -11.09 -12.83 10.61
N TYR A 51 -10.08 -12.86 9.73
CA TYR A 51 -9.03 -13.90 9.79
C TYR A 51 -8.18 -13.80 11.05
N ARG A 52 -7.84 -12.58 11.51
CA ARG A 52 -7.17 -12.41 12.80
C ARG A 52 -8.04 -12.97 13.93
N ASP A 53 -9.31 -12.57 14.01
CA ASP A 53 -10.22 -12.98 15.08
C ASP A 53 -10.45 -14.51 15.10
N GLU A 54 -10.44 -15.15 13.92
CA GLU A 54 -10.55 -16.61 13.79
C GLU A 54 -9.30 -17.34 14.27
N LEU A 55 -8.13 -16.74 14.11
CA LEU A 55 -6.83 -17.31 14.48
C LEU A 55 -6.41 -16.96 15.91
N ASP A 56 -7.01 -15.95 16.54
CA ASP A 56 -6.69 -15.50 17.90
C ASP A 56 -6.70 -16.64 18.96
N PRO A 57 -7.62 -17.63 18.93
CA PRO A 57 -7.61 -18.72 19.92
C PRO A 57 -6.38 -19.62 19.90
N TYR A 58 -5.56 -19.56 18.84
CA TYR A 58 -4.39 -20.42 18.64
C TYR A 58 -3.08 -19.78 19.11
N PHE A 59 -3.12 -18.52 19.57
CA PHE A 59 -1.95 -17.76 20.01
C PHE A 59 -2.20 -17.08 21.37
N PRO A 60 -1.16 -16.91 22.19
CA PRO A 60 -1.29 -16.23 23.48
C PRO A 60 -1.59 -14.74 23.26
N ASN A 61 -2.82 -14.34 23.53
CA ASN A 61 -3.26 -12.95 23.50
C ASN A 61 -4.50 -12.79 24.38
N GLU A 62 -4.85 -11.55 24.75
CA GLU A 62 -5.99 -11.24 25.63
C GLU A 62 -7.35 -11.23 24.91
N ARG A 63 -7.34 -11.39 23.60
CA ARG A 63 -8.56 -11.37 22.78
C ARG A 63 -9.21 -12.74 22.76
N ARG A 64 -10.54 -12.77 22.84
CA ARG A 64 -11.30 -14.03 22.80
C ARG A 64 -11.37 -14.65 21.40
N GLY A 65 -11.30 -13.83 20.35
CA GLY A 65 -11.44 -14.30 18.97
C GLY A 65 -12.74 -15.09 18.73
N TRP A 66 -12.72 -15.98 17.75
CA TRP A 66 -13.86 -16.84 17.41
C TRP A 66 -13.78 -18.22 18.08
N HIS A 67 -13.63 -18.26 19.39
CA HIS A 67 -13.43 -19.49 20.17
C HIS A 67 -14.60 -20.48 20.17
N LYS A 68 -15.79 -20.08 19.71
CA LYS A 68 -17.02 -20.92 19.72
C LYS A 68 -17.26 -21.70 18.45
N ARG A 69 -16.42 -21.58 17.43
CA ARG A 69 -16.57 -22.31 16.18
C ARG A 69 -15.24 -22.95 15.76
N PRO A 70 -15.32 -24.10 15.01
CA PRO A 70 -14.12 -24.73 14.51
C PRO A 70 -13.40 -23.83 13.51
N LEU A 71 -12.07 -23.94 13.46
CA LEU A 71 -11.23 -23.30 12.47
C LEU A 71 -11.60 -23.81 11.07
N ARG A 72 -11.83 -22.89 10.14
CA ARG A 72 -12.11 -23.25 8.75
C ARG A 72 -10.88 -23.92 8.11
N GLU A 73 -11.11 -24.87 7.23
CA GLU A 73 -10.04 -25.68 6.64
C GLU A 73 -8.94 -24.87 5.98
N HIS A 74 -9.27 -23.85 5.20
CA HIS A 74 -8.29 -22.98 4.55
C HIS A 74 -7.46 -22.15 5.56
N CYS A 75 -8.03 -21.81 6.73
CA CYS A 75 -7.29 -21.17 7.80
C CYS A 75 -6.36 -22.15 8.52
N ARG A 76 -6.80 -23.41 8.67
CA ARG A 76 -5.99 -24.50 9.25
C ARG A 76 -4.75 -24.76 8.40
N GLN A 77 -4.92 -24.91 7.09
CA GLN A 77 -3.79 -25.13 6.16
C GLN A 77 -2.73 -24.02 6.25
N VAL A 78 -3.15 -22.76 6.31
CA VAL A 78 -2.21 -21.63 6.47
C VAL A 78 -1.58 -21.64 7.87
N LEU A 79 -2.35 -21.94 8.92
CA LEU A 79 -1.85 -22.04 10.28
C LEU A 79 -0.79 -23.14 10.40
N ASP A 80 -1.05 -24.33 9.86
CA ASP A 80 -0.13 -25.47 9.95
C ASP A 80 1.21 -25.19 9.25
N VAL A 81 1.19 -24.46 8.13
CA VAL A 81 2.42 -24.06 7.40
C VAL A 81 3.21 -22.97 8.14
N HIS A 82 2.53 -22.01 8.78
CA HIS A 82 3.17 -20.80 9.29
C HIS A 82 3.15 -20.67 10.82
N ARG A 83 2.70 -21.70 11.52
CA ARG A 83 2.57 -21.68 12.99
C ARG A 83 3.88 -21.32 13.68
N ASP A 84 5.00 -21.88 13.22
CA ASP A 84 6.31 -21.72 13.83
C ASP A 84 7.16 -20.61 13.21
N ALA A 85 6.64 -19.95 12.15
CA ALA A 85 7.35 -18.85 11.49
C ALA A 85 7.66 -17.70 12.45
N ARG A 86 8.85 -17.12 12.34
CA ARG A 86 9.31 -16.01 13.17
C ARG A 86 8.68 -14.68 12.74
N LEU A 87 8.79 -13.66 13.61
CA LEU A 87 8.26 -12.32 13.34
C LEU A 87 8.80 -11.70 12.05
N ASP A 88 10.12 -11.79 11.88
CA ASP A 88 10.82 -11.27 10.70
C ASP A 88 10.44 -12.02 9.43
N GLU A 89 10.38 -13.34 9.47
CA GLU A 89 10.03 -14.18 8.31
C GLU A 89 8.61 -13.91 7.81
N LEU A 90 7.63 -13.96 8.72
CA LEU A 90 6.24 -13.75 8.35
C LEU A 90 5.95 -12.27 8.03
N GLY A 91 6.63 -11.35 8.72
CA GLY A 91 6.50 -9.92 8.46
C GLY A 91 7.03 -9.52 7.09
N GLU A 92 8.16 -10.09 6.66
CA GLU A 92 8.69 -9.88 5.32
C GLU A 92 7.79 -10.50 4.24
N LEU A 93 7.19 -11.65 4.53
CA LEU A 93 6.19 -12.23 3.62
C LEU A 93 4.98 -11.31 3.45
N VAL A 94 4.45 -10.75 4.54
CA VAL A 94 3.33 -9.80 4.51
C VAL A 94 3.68 -8.54 3.72
N LYS A 95 4.86 -7.95 3.94
CA LYS A 95 5.34 -6.81 3.15
C LYS A 95 5.44 -7.17 1.67
N GLY A 96 5.96 -8.37 1.36
CA GLY A 96 6.12 -8.84 -0.01
C GLY A 96 4.81 -8.96 -0.81
N PHE A 97 3.66 -9.11 -0.15
CA PHE A 97 2.37 -9.13 -0.85
C PHE A 97 1.96 -7.79 -1.44
N LEU A 98 2.56 -6.71 -0.98
CA LEU A 98 2.23 -5.33 -1.37
C LEU A 98 3.27 -4.74 -2.33
N LEU A 99 4.32 -5.49 -2.63
CA LEU A 99 5.32 -5.12 -3.62
C LEU A 99 4.79 -5.28 -5.05
N PRO A 100 5.35 -4.55 -6.02
CA PRO A 100 5.08 -4.77 -7.44
C PRO A 100 5.30 -6.23 -7.84
N VAL A 101 4.52 -6.72 -8.80
CA VAL A 101 4.57 -8.13 -9.28
C VAL A 101 5.98 -8.51 -9.73
N ALA A 102 6.70 -7.62 -10.41
CA ALA A 102 8.06 -7.84 -10.86
C ALA A 102 9.04 -8.19 -9.72
N GLU A 103 8.86 -7.57 -8.53
CA GLU A 103 9.66 -7.89 -7.36
C GLU A 103 9.20 -9.20 -6.68
N ALA A 104 7.90 -9.48 -6.71
CA ALA A 104 7.34 -10.70 -6.13
C ALA A 104 7.78 -11.96 -6.89
N GLU A 105 8.02 -11.86 -8.20
CA GLU A 105 8.48 -12.96 -9.06
C GLU A 105 10.01 -13.13 -9.08
N SER A 106 10.76 -12.18 -8.51
CA SER A 106 12.23 -12.26 -8.43
C SER A 106 12.70 -13.38 -7.49
N PRO A 107 13.87 -14.01 -7.77
CA PRO A 107 14.49 -14.97 -6.87
C PRO A 107 14.72 -14.39 -5.46
N PRO A 108 14.72 -15.24 -4.41
CA PRO A 108 14.84 -14.77 -3.01
C PRO A 108 16.08 -13.90 -2.75
N GLU A 109 17.21 -14.24 -3.36
CA GLU A 109 18.47 -13.48 -3.27
C GLU A 109 18.36 -12.09 -3.90
N VAL A 110 17.69 -11.96 -5.05
CA VAL A 110 17.44 -10.68 -5.72
C VAL A 110 16.51 -9.84 -4.87
N ARG A 111 15.42 -10.41 -4.36
CA ARG A 111 14.50 -9.74 -3.44
C ARG A 111 15.21 -9.22 -2.19
N ARG A 112 16.17 -10.01 -1.64
CA ARG A 112 16.94 -9.59 -0.47
C ARG A 112 17.83 -8.38 -0.77
N VAL A 113 18.47 -8.33 -1.95
CA VAL A 113 19.30 -7.20 -2.38
C VAL A 113 18.45 -5.96 -2.63
N LEU A 114 17.34 -6.09 -3.38
CA LEU A 114 16.39 -4.99 -3.62
C LEU A 114 15.89 -4.41 -2.30
N ARG A 115 15.45 -5.26 -1.39
CA ARG A 115 15.01 -4.86 -0.04
C ARG A 115 16.10 -4.20 0.78
N ALA A 116 17.34 -4.65 0.70
CA ALA A 116 18.45 -4.03 1.42
C ALA A 116 18.73 -2.60 0.91
N HIS A 117 18.57 -2.36 -0.39
CA HIS A 117 18.67 -1.04 -0.99
C HIS A 117 17.49 -0.12 -0.67
N GLU A 118 16.29 -0.66 -0.57
CA GLU A 118 15.09 0.09 -0.18
C GLU A 118 14.93 0.23 1.34
N LEU A 119 15.40 -0.77 2.09
CA LEU A 119 15.18 -0.96 3.53
C LEU A 119 16.37 -0.55 4.42
N GLY A 120 17.32 0.23 3.93
CA GLY A 120 18.06 1.11 4.85
C GLY A 120 17.10 2.00 5.64
N ALA A 121 15.80 1.73 5.54
CA ALA A 121 14.65 2.50 5.96
C ALA A 121 13.93 1.81 7.13
N SER A 122 13.82 2.55 8.20
CA SER A 122 13.00 2.36 9.39
C SER A 122 11.58 1.82 9.11
N SER A 123 10.90 1.28 10.13
CA SER A 123 9.47 0.90 10.11
C SER A 123 8.55 1.97 9.49
N SER A 124 8.96 3.24 9.49
CA SER A 124 8.27 4.36 8.85
C SER A 124 8.22 4.27 7.31
N PHE A 125 9.21 3.67 6.67
CA PHE A 125 9.23 3.48 5.21
C PHE A 125 8.28 2.35 4.79
N ALA A 126 8.38 1.19 5.43
CA ALA A 126 7.46 0.07 5.18
C ALA A 126 6.01 0.53 5.31
N LYS A 127 5.71 1.31 6.34
CA LYS A 127 4.38 1.90 6.54
C LYS A 127 3.96 2.83 5.40
N ARG A 128 4.85 3.71 4.93
CA ARG A 128 4.53 4.60 3.80
C ARG A 128 4.24 3.82 2.53
N LEU A 129 5.05 2.81 2.23
CA LEU A 129 4.84 1.92 1.10
C LEU A 129 3.47 1.21 1.18
N ILE A 130 3.16 0.61 2.33
CA ILE A 130 1.88 -0.08 2.55
C ILE A 130 0.70 0.88 2.44
N THR A 131 0.80 2.08 3.03
CA THR A 131 -0.27 3.09 2.99
C THR A 131 -0.44 3.68 1.59
N GLY A 132 0.64 3.90 0.85
CA GLY A 132 0.62 4.32 -0.55
C GLY A 132 -0.12 3.30 -1.41
N LYS A 133 0.30 2.03 -1.35
CA LYS A 133 -0.37 0.96 -2.10
C LYS A 133 -1.84 0.79 -1.71
N ALA A 134 -2.15 0.93 -0.43
CA ALA A 134 -3.53 0.89 0.04
C ALA A 134 -4.38 2.05 -0.53
N ALA A 135 -3.80 3.25 -0.67
CA ALA A 135 -4.48 4.40 -1.26
C ALA A 135 -4.74 4.22 -2.75
N GLU A 136 -3.75 3.73 -3.51
CA GLU A 136 -3.91 3.38 -4.93
C GLU A 136 -5.04 2.35 -5.12
N GLN A 137 -5.04 1.28 -4.34
CA GLN A 137 -6.07 0.23 -4.44
C GLN A 137 -7.44 0.70 -3.93
N TYR A 138 -7.48 1.60 -2.93
CA TYR A 138 -8.70 2.29 -2.53
C TYR A 138 -9.28 3.09 -3.70
N PHE A 139 -8.44 3.84 -4.43
CA PHE A 139 -8.86 4.58 -5.62
C PHE A 139 -9.45 3.64 -6.67
N VAL A 140 -8.75 2.59 -7.06
CA VAL A 140 -9.23 1.61 -8.04
C VAL A 140 -10.59 1.01 -7.65
N ALA A 141 -10.76 0.68 -6.35
CA ALA A 141 -12.01 0.10 -5.85
C ALA A 141 -13.19 1.09 -5.81
N ASN A 142 -12.93 2.39 -5.77
CA ASN A 142 -13.95 3.42 -5.56
C ASN A 142 -14.09 4.41 -6.72
N CYS A 143 -13.18 4.46 -7.68
CA CYS A 143 -13.14 5.48 -8.74
C CYS A 143 -14.46 5.54 -9.55
N LYS A 144 -15.13 4.42 -9.76
CA LYS A 144 -16.44 4.37 -10.43
C LYS A 144 -17.58 5.03 -9.63
N ASN A 145 -17.38 5.22 -8.33
CA ASN A 145 -18.32 5.94 -7.46
C ASN A 145 -17.96 7.42 -7.27
N MET A 146 -16.85 7.87 -7.86
CA MET A 146 -16.44 9.27 -7.87
C MET A 146 -17.04 9.94 -9.12
N PRO A 147 -17.82 11.02 -8.96
CA PRO A 147 -18.51 11.66 -10.09
C PRO A 147 -17.57 12.06 -11.24
N GLU A 148 -16.33 12.44 -10.90
CA GLU A 148 -15.32 12.89 -11.87
C GLU A 148 -14.81 11.75 -12.76
N PHE A 149 -14.96 10.48 -12.34
CA PHE A 149 -14.30 9.32 -12.96
C PHE A 149 -15.25 8.18 -13.33
N SER A 150 -16.56 8.28 -13.04
CA SER A 150 -17.54 7.18 -13.14
C SER A 150 -17.55 6.48 -14.50
N ASP A 151 -17.45 7.24 -15.58
CA ASP A 151 -17.57 6.75 -16.96
C ASP A 151 -16.23 6.55 -17.68
N LEU A 152 -15.11 6.72 -16.97
CA LEU A 152 -13.77 6.65 -17.56
C LEU A 152 -13.16 5.24 -17.42
N ASN A 153 -12.41 4.82 -18.44
CA ASN A 153 -11.58 3.63 -18.37
C ASN A 153 -10.27 3.95 -17.64
N VAL A 154 -9.94 3.16 -16.64
CA VAL A 154 -8.75 3.33 -15.77
C VAL A 154 -7.63 2.43 -16.27
N THR A 155 -6.45 3.00 -16.49
CA THR A 155 -5.19 2.28 -16.76
C THR A 155 -4.22 2.57 -15.63
N ASP A 156 -3.66 1.54 -15.02
CA ASP A 156 -2.59 1.66 -14.01
C ASP A 156 -1.28 2.03 -14.70
N THR A 157 -0.69 3.14 -14.30
CA THR A 157 0.59 3.67 -14.81
C THR A 157 1.65 3.81 -13.73
N THR A 158 1.42 3.27 -12.53
CA THR A 158 2.34 3.37 -11.38
C THR A 158 3.75 2.88 -11.70
N GLY A 159 3.86 1.87 -12.57
CA GLY A 159 5.16 1.33 -13.04
C GLY A 159 5.83 2.10 -14.17
N TRP A 160 5.20 3.14 -14.74
CA TRP A 160 5.74 3.86 -15.91
C TRP A 160 6.66 5.02 -15.55
N GLY A 161 6.61 5.51 -14.32
CA GLY A 161 7.40 6.66 -13.88
C GLY A 161 7.05 7.95 -14.63
N CYS A 162 5.78 8.12 -15.02
CA CYS A 162 5.30 9.22 -15.85
C CYS A 162 4.76 10.42 -15.06
N GLY A 163 4.90 10.42 -13.71
CA GLY A 163 4.48 11.51 -12.84
C GLY A 163 3.00 11.51 -12.49
N PHE A 164 2.32 10.36 -12.64
CA PHE A 164 0.98 10.10 -12.13
C PHE A 164 0.71 8.59 -12.06
N ASP A 165 -0.20 8.17 -11.19
CA ASP A 165 -0.47 6.76 -10.90
C ASP A 165 -1.45 6.12 -11.88
N PHE A 166 -2.43 6.88 -12.38
CA PHE A 166 -3.49 6.34 -13.25
C PHE A 166 -3.79 7.28 -14.42
N LYS A 167 -3.96 6.66 -15.59
CA LYS A 167 -4.47 7.30 -16.81
C LYS A 167 -5.94 6.94 -16.98
N LEU A 168 -6.81 7.94 -17.09
CA LEU A 168 -8.24 7.74 -17.30
C LEU A 168 -8.66 8.30 -18.65
N VAL A 169 -9.42 7.53 -19.41
CA VAL A 169 -9.85 7.88 -20.77
C VAL A 169 -11.35 7.64 -20.90
N ALA A 170 -12.07 8.65 -21.40
CA ALA A 170 -13.47 8.45 -21.78
C ALA A 170 -13.56 7.54 -23.02
N PRO A 171 -14.62 6.70 -23.14
CA PRO A 171 -14.86 5.96 -24.36
C PRO A 171 -14.84 6.90 -25.59
N GLN A 172 -14.10 6.51 -26.62
CA GLN A 172 -13.97 7.26 -27.90
C GLN A 172 -13.25 8.62 -27.81
N SER A 173 -12.57 8.94 -26.70
CA SER A 173 -11.77 10.16 -26.54
C SER A 173 -10.29 9.90 -26.78
N ALA A 174 -9.62 10.81 -27.48
CA ALA A 174 -8.16 10.80 -27.58
C ALA A 174 -7.49 11.51 -26.37
N SER A 175 -8.25 12.33 -25.65
CA SER A 175 -7.77 13.02 -24.44
C SER A 175 -7.85 12.12 -23.22
N PHE A 176 -6.93 12.30 -22.26
CA PHE A 176 -6.92 11.58 -21.01
C PHE A 176 -6.86 12.52 -19.81
N LEU A 177 -7.27 12.00 -18.66
CA LEU A 177 -7.04 12.59 -17.34
C LEU A 177 -5.92 11.81 -16.65
N ALA A 178 -5.01 12.52 -16.01
CA ALA A 178 -4.00 11.96 -15.13
C ALA A 178 -4.48 12.02 -13.67
N VAL A 179 -4.29 10.95 -12.92
CA VAL A 179 -4.65 10.90 -11.51
C VAL A 179 -3.43 10.46 -10.70
N GLU A 180 -3.04 11.29 -9.76
CA GLU A 180 -2.08 10.98 -8.70
C GLU A 180 -2.82 10.67 -7.41
N VAL A 181 -2.41 9.63 -6.70
CA VAL A 181 -3.06 9.19 -5.45
C VAL A 181 -2.10 9.30 -4.28
N LYS A 182 -2.48 10.05 -3.26
CA LYS A 182 -1.68 10.17 -2.03
C LYS A 182 -2.43 9.59 -0.84
N GLY A 183 -1.79 8.67 -0.12
CA GLY A 183 -2.31 8.07 1.09
C GLY A 183 -1.93 8.87 2.33
N MET A 184 -2.91 9.24 3.16
CA MET A 184 -2.69 9.95 4.40
C MET A 184 -3.23 9.16 5.59
N ARG A 185 -2.41 9.00 6.62
CA ARG A 185 -2.76 8.27 7.83
C ARG A 185 -3.97 8.89 8.56
N THR A 186 -3.98 10.20 8.70
CA THR A 186 -4.95 11.01 9.47
C THR A 186 -5.89 11.79 8.56
N LYS A 187 -6.91 12.42 9.13
CA LYS A 187 -7.89 13.26 8.40
C LYS A 187 -7.25 14.49 7.75
N SER A 188 -6.18 14.99 8.36
CA SER A 188 -5.42 16.17 7.92
C SER A 188 -3.93 15.92 8.08
N GLY A 189 -3.10 16.69 7.41
CA GLY A 189 -1.65 16.57 7.44
C GLY A 189 -1.03 17.02 6.14
N GLU A 190 0.26 16.76 6.01
CA GLU A 190 1.04 17.06 4.81
C GLU A 190 1.08 15.85 3.89
N PHE A 191 1.06 16.12 2.59
CA PHE A 191 1.43 15.18 1.55
C PHE A 191 2.60 15.76 0.74
N GLN A 192 3.30 14.94 0.01
CA GLN A 192 4.43 15.36 -0.81
C GLN A 192 4.21 14.86 -2.23
N MET A 193 4.59 15.70 -3.18
CA MET A 193 4.73 15.35 -4.59
C MET A 193 6.22 15.33 -4.94
N THR A 194 6.62 14.42 -5.79
CA THR A 194 7.93 14.48 -6.43
C THR A 194 8.00 15.67 -7.40
N GLU A 195 9.19 16.06 -7.82
CA GLU A 195 9.35 17.11 -8.82
C GLU A 195 8.61 16.78 -10.11
N LEU A 196 8.73 15.54 -10.59
CA LEU A 196 8.04 15.07 -11.80
C LEU A 196 6.50 15.09 -11.67
N GLU A 197 5.95 14.68 -10.53
CA GLU A 197 4.50 14.74 -10.28
C GLU A 197 4.01 16.17 -10.28
N HIS A 198 4.75 17.10 -9.66
CA HIS A 198 4.41 18.51 -9.62
C HIS A 198 4.49 19.16 -11.03
N ASP A 199 5.55 18.91 -11.78
CA ASP A 199 5.74 19.43 -13.13
C ASP A 199 4.67 18.86 -14.09
N MET A 200 4.29 17.59 -13.91
CA MET A 200 3.21 16.99 -14.68
C MET A 200 1.84 17.60 -14.34
N ALA A 201 1.60 17.90 -13.05
CA ALA A 201 0.39 18.58 -12.61
C ALA A 201 0.28 20.00 -13.24
N ASP A 202 1.38 20.74 -13.27
CA ASP A 202 1.44 22.05 -13.91
C ASP A 202 1.20 21.95 -15.42
N ALA A 203 1.86 21.02 -16.11
CA ALA A 203 1.74 20.85 -17.55
C ALA A 203 0.35 20.38 -18.01
N LEU A 204 -0.32 19.51 -17.26
CA LEU A 204 -1.63 18.97 -17.59
C LEU A 204 -2.79 19.85 -17.07
N SER A 205 -2.53 20.66 -16.03
CA SER A 205 -3.48 21.62 -15.46
C SER A 205 -4.84 20.97 -15.16
N GLU A 206 -5.94 21.43 -15.73
CA GLU A 206 -7.31 20.90 -15.50
C GLU A 206 -7.47 19.39 -15.82
N ARG A 207 -6.53 18.77 -16.53
CA ARG A 207 -6.52 17.34 -16.82
C ARG A 207 -5.77 16.53 -15.77
N TYR A 208 -5.16 17.15 -14.76
CA TYR A 208 -4.50 16.49 -13.65
C TYR A 208 -5.37 16.54 -12.41
N TYR A 209 -5.53 15.38 -11.78
CA TYR A 209 -6.30 15.22 -10.56
C TYR A 209 -5.41 14.64 -9.46
N LEU A 210 -5.49 15.20 -8.28
CA LEU A 210 -4.89 14.67 -7.06
C LEU A 210 -5.98 14.08 -6.19
N VAL A 211 -5.90 12.79 -5.91
CA VAL A 211 -6.82 12.08 -5.02
C VAL A 211 -6.13 11.83 -3.69
N LEU A 212 -6.58 12.49 -2.64
CA LEU A 212 -6.10 12.29 -1.28
C LEU A 212 -6.97 11.26 -0.57
N VAL A 213 -6.45 10.05 -0.33
CA VAL A 213 -7.11 9.03 0.49
C VAL A 213 -6.64 9.19 1.93
N ARG A 214 -7.54 9.59 2.81
CA ARG A 214 -7.23 10.05 4.17
C ARG A 214 -7.84 9.15 5.23
N ASN A 215 -7.31 9.27 6.47
CA ASN A 215 -7.87 8.66 7.69
C ASN A 215 -7.81 7.13 7.75
N PHE A 216 -6.70 6.52 7.33
CA PHE A 216 -6.49 5.07 7.49
C PHE A 216 -6.52 4.61 8.95
N VAL A 217 -6.37 5.52 9.92
CA VAL A 217 -6.45 5.19 11.37
C VAL A 217 -7.85 4.80 11.84
N GLU A 218 -8.90 5.25 11.12
CA GLU A 218 -10.31 4.98 11.47
C GLU A 218 -11.06 4.41 10.24
N GLN A 219 -11.63 5.30 9.44
CA GLN A 219 -12.36 4.96 8.23
C GLN A 219 -11.83 5.81 7.07
N PRO A 220 -11.16 5.20 6.09
CA PRO A 220 -10.65 5.92 4.93
C PRO A 220 -11.74 6.59 4.12
N PHE A 221 -11.47 7.79 3.67
CA PHE A 221 -12.28 8.57 2.74
C PHE A 221 -11.38 9.34 1.79
N HIS A 222 -11.92 9.83 0.69
CA HIS A 222 -11.16 10.54 -0.32
C HIS A 222 -11.59 12.00 -0.49
N THR A 223 -10.69 12.78 -1.04
CA THR A 223 -10.95 14.12 -1.57
C THR A 223 -10.31 14.19 -2.94
N VAL A 224 -11.08 14.62 -3.94
CA VAL A 224 -10.62 14.85 -5.31
C VAL A 224 -10.30 16.32 -5.47
N ILE A 225 -9.12 16.63 -5.99
CA ILE A 225 -8.63 17.97 -6.26
C ILE A 225 -8.26 18.03 -7.74
N ARG A 226 -8.97 18.84 -8.49
CA ARG A 226 -8.66 19.10 -9.89
C ARG A 226 -7.67 20.25 -9.97
N ASP A 227 -6.69 20.15 -10.85
CA ASP A 227 -5.67 21.18 -11.09
C ASP A 227 -4.97 21.63 -9.80
N PRO A 228 -4.26 20.73 -9.10
CA PRO A 228 -3.66 21.03 -7.81
C PRO A 228 -2.66 22.17 -7.84
N SER A 229 -2.05 22.45 -8.99
CA SER A 229 -1.08 23.54 -9.16
C SER A 229 -1.75 24.93 -9.15
N HIS A 230 -3.02 25.03 -9.54
CA HIS A 230 -3.73 26.32 -9.69
C HIS A 230 -4.97 26.46 -8.79
N CYS A 231 -5.32 25.43 -8.00
CA CYS A 231 -6.51 25.45 -7.12
C CYS A 231 -6.31 26.18 -5.78
N GLY A 232 -5.20 26.88 -5.58
CA GLY A 232 -4.90 27.62 -4.34
C GLY A 232 -4.12 26.83 -3.28
N ILE A 233 -3.74 25.57 -3.54
CA ILE A 233 -2.79 24.84 -2.70
C ILE A 233 -1.41 25.48 -2.83
N LYS A 234 -0.79 25.83 -1.70
CA LYS A 234 0.56 26.38 -1.68
C LYS A 234 1.57 25.27 -1.53
N PHE A 235 2.28 24.95 -2.59
CA PHE A 235 3.43 24.06 -2.54
C PHE A 235 4.70 24.81 -2.13
N THR A 236 5.54 24.15 -1.33
CA THR A 236 6.86 24.66 -0.98
C THR A 236 7.90 23.65 -1.48
N LYS A 237 8.79 24.08 -2.37
CA LYS A 237 9.85 23.22 -2.89
C LYS A 237 10.88 22.95 -1.80
N LEU A 238 11.09 21.68 -1.47
CA LEU A 238 12.04 21.22 -0.46
C LEU A 238 13.21 20.50 -1.14
N ALA A 239 14.42 21.01 -0.98
CA ALA A 239 15.63 20.33 -1.44
C ALA A 239 16.09 19.30 -0.39
N ARG A 240 16.31 18.05 -0.81
CA ARG A 240 16.92 17.01 0.03
C ARG A 240 18.24 16.57 -0.57
N LYS A 241 19.27 16.47 0.26
CA LYS A 241 20.58 15.95 -0.14
C LYS A 241 20.52 14.41 -0.10
N GLU A 242 20.66 13.77 -1.24
CA GLU A 242 20.77 12.31 -1.35
C GLU A 242 22.23 11.92 -1.59
N VAL A 243 22.75 10.99 -0.81
CA VAL A 243 24.07 10.39 -1.06
C VAL A 243 23.84 9.10 -1.86
N ARG A 244 24.36 9.08 -3.08
CA ARG A 244 24.33 7.88 -3.94
C ARG A 244 25.74 7.31 -4.03
N PHE A 245 25.86 6.01 -3.81
CA PHE A 245 27.10 5.27 -4.01
C PHE A 245 27.05 4.59 -5.39
N THR A 246 28.13 4.76 -6.17
CA THR A 246 28.31 4.09 -7.45
C THR A 246 29.61 3.30 -7.44
N TRP A 247 29.60 2.13 -8.07
CA TRP A 247 30.83 1.34 -8.29
C TRP A 247 31.25 1.55 -9.73
N SER A 248 32.52 1.92 -9.94
CA SER A 248 33.12 2.03 -11.27
C SER A 248 34.28 1.06 -11.41
N ALA A 249 34.44 0.48 -12.57
CA ALA A 249 35.58 -0.36 -12.91
C ALA A 249 36.09 0.01 -14.30
N ASN A 250 37.42 0.04 -14.47
CA ASN A 250 38.05 0.16 -15.79
C ASN A 250 38.33 -1.23 -16.32
N VAL A 251 37.82 -1.52 -17.51
CA VAL A 251 38.16 -2.73 -18.27
C VAL A 251 39.21 -2.31 -19.29
N GLY A 252 40.47 -2.74 -19.07
CA GLY A 252 41.54 -2.53 -20.03
C GLY A 252 41.27 -3.28 -21.33
N ALA A 253 41.71 -2.73 -22.46
CA ALA A 253 41.61 -3.35 -23.77
C ALA A 253 42.51 -4.58 -23.89
#